data_c9c867bdc4bb82684fe7d59bde452365
#
_entry.id   c9c867bdc4bb82684fe7d59bde452365
#
_cell.length_a   1.000
_cell.length_b   1.000
_cell.length_c   1.000
_cell.angle_alpha   90.00
_cell.angle_beta   90.00
_cell.angle_gamma   90.00
#
_symmetry.space_group_name_H-M   'P 1'
#
loop_
_entity.id
_entity.type
_entity.pdbx_description
1 polymer ?
#
loop_
_entity_poly.entity_id
_entity_poly.type
_entity_poly.pdbx_seq_one_letter_code
_entity_poly.pdbx_strand_id
1 'polypeptide(L)'
;MMKKTGIILLISVFSFITLSAQSPLDKGRSQLNAGVGISGWGLPLYIGMDFGVARDITLGFEGSFRSYNEKYLNDRYRSTILGISGNGNYHFNRVLDIPSDWDFYAGLNIGFYAWSSPDGYLGNHNSGLGMGLQVGGRYFINDNFGINLEVGGGNAFAGGKFGITYIF
;
A
#
# COMPACT_ATOMS: atom_id res chain seq x y z
N MET A 1 -42.52 19.31 -12.03
CA MET A 1 -42.59 17.86 -12.11
C MET A 1 -41.40 17.22 -12.86
N MET A 2 -40.39 17.97 -13.30
CA MET A 2 -39.25 17.45 -14.11
C MET A 2 -38.02 16.98 -13.33
N LYS A 3 -37.92 17.19 -12.02
CA LYS A 3 -36.73 16.87 -11.23
C LYS A 3 -36.64 15.40 -10.77
N LYS A 4 -37.73 14.66 -10.75
CA LYS A 4 -37.77 13.26 -10.32
C LYS A 4 -37.42 12.28 -11.44
N THR A 5 -37.67 12.63 -12.69
CA THR A 5 -37.40 11.78 -13.86
C THR A 5 -35.92 11.70 -14.19
N GLY A 6 -35.13 12.75 -13.91
CA GLY A 6 -33.69 12.77 -14.14
C GLY A 6 -32.90 11.84 -13.19
N ILE A 7 -33.38 11.72 -11.94
CA ILE A 7 -32.75 10.86 -10.93
C ILE A 7 -33.00 9.37 -11.24
N ILE A 8 -34.17 9.04 -11.73
CA ILE A 8 -34.51 7.66 -12.13
C ILE A 8 -33.72 7.22 -13.37
N LEU A 9 -33.46 8.12 -14.30
CA LEU A 9 -32.65 7.84 -15.49
C LEU A 9 -31.16 7.65 -15.14
N LEU A 10 -30.65 8.36 -14.14
CA LEU A 10 -29.26 8.21 -13.67
C LEU A 10 -29.06 6.86 -12.94
N ILE A 11 -30.06 6.38 -12.23
CA ILE A 11 -30.02 5.09 -11.52
C ILE A 11 -30.16 3.93 -12.51
N SER A 12 -30.93 4.07 -13.59
CA SER A 12 -31.14 3.01 -14.59
C SER A 12 -29.94 2.77 -15.50
N VAL A 13 -29.05 3.75 -15.68
CA VAL A 13 -27.80 3.58 -16.46
C VAL A 13 -26.75 2.77 -15.69
N PHE A 14 -26.83 2.72 -14.34
CA PHE A 14 -25.93 1.91 -13.51
C PHE A 14 -26.30 0.42 -13.41
N SER A 15 -27.45 0.02 -13.95
CA SER A 15 -28.00 -1.33 -13.69
C SER A 15 -27.61 -2.41 -14.72
N PHE A 16 -26.73 -2.14 -15.68
CA PHE A 16 -26.40 -3.09 -16.75
C PHE A 16 -24.94 -3.56 -16.77
N ILE A 17 -24.16 -3.30 -15.73
CA ILE A 17 -22.82 -3.88 -15.65
C ILE A 17 -22.95 -5.11 -14.72
N THR A 18 -23.10 -6.29 -15.28
CA THR A 18 -22.87 -7.55 -14.57
C THR A 18 -21.36 -7.69 -14.35
N LEU A 19 -20.85 -6.95 -13.37
CA LEU A 19 -19.47 -7.07 -12.95
C LEU A 19 -19.39 -8.27 -12.01
N SER A 20 -18.67 -9.29 -12.44
CA SER A 20 -18.21 -10.32 -11.52
C SER A 20 -17.23 -9.66 -10.58
N ALA A 21 -17.67 -9.33 -9.37
CA ALA A 21 -16.79 -8.85 -8.32
C ALA A 21 -15.81 -9.96 -7.95
N GLN A 22 -14.62 -9.91 -8.52
CA GLN A 22 -13.56 -10.87 -8.30
C GLN A 22 -12.36 -10.12 -7.69
N SER A 23 -11.67 -10.75 -6.75
CA SER A 23 -10.40 -10.18 -6.26
C SER A 23 -9.43 -10.08 -7.44
N PRO A 24 -8.80 -8.93 -7.67
CA PRO A 24 -7.84 -8.76 -8.77
C PRO A 24 -6.68 -9.76 -8.69
N LEU A 25 -6.31 -10.21 -7.48
CA LEU A 25 -5.28 -11.22 -7.28
C LEU A 25 -5.88 -12.55 -6.81
N ASP A 26 -6.10 -13.46 -7.74
CA ASP A 26 -6.60 -14.80 -7.47
C ASP A 26 -5.58 -15.64 -6.67
N LYS A 27 -6.10 -16.67 -6.01
CA LYS A 27 -5.27 -17.67 -5.33
C LYS A 27 -4.28 -18.33 -6.31
N GLY A 28 -3.01 -18.28 -5.93
CA GLY A 28 -1.90 -18.85 -6.72
C GLY A 28 -1.27 -17.87 -7.71
N ARG A 29 -1.84 -16.68 -7.90
CA ARG A 29 -1.19 -15.60 -8.63
C ARG A 29 -0.29 -14.77 -7.72
N SER A 30 0.64 -14.06 -8.33
CA SER A 30 1.55 -13.14 -7.64
C SER A 30 1.50 -11.75 -8.26
N GLN A 31 1.83 -10.75 -7.44
CA GLN A 31 1.78 -9.35 -7.80
C GLN A 31 3.01 -8.63 -7.28
N LEU A 32 3.68 -7.90 -8.14
CA LEU A 32 4.78 -7.01 -7.82
C LEU A 32 4.24 -5.61 -7.54
N ASN A 33 4.72 -4.96 -6.49
CA ASN A 33 4.42 -3.57 -6.17
C ASN A 33 5.74 -2.79 -6.06
N ALA A 34 5.80 -1.60 -6.62
CA ALA A 34 6.96 -0.73 -6.50
C ALA A 34 6.56 0.74 -6.52
N GLY A 35 7.25 1.58 -5.78
CA GLY A 35 6.90 3.00 -5.75
C GLY A 35 7.66 3.81 -4.72
N VAL A 36 7.05 4.94 -4.39
CA VAL A 36 7.56 5.91 -3.44
C VAL A 36 6.54 6.14 -2.33
N GLY A 37 7.02 6.53 -1.16
CA GLY A 37 6.16 6.88 -0.05
C GLY A 37 6.44 8.27 0.50
N ILE A 38 5.58 8.70 1.40
CA ILE A 38 5.72 9.90 2.21
C ILE A 38 5.56 9.48 3.65
N SER A 39 6.55 9.74 4.47
CA SER A 39 6.50 9.44 5.90
C SER A 39 7.15 10.57 6.71
N GLY A 40 6.94 10.58 8.02
CA GLY A 40 7.60 11.52 8.92
C GLY A 40 9.13 11.44 8.88
N TRP A 41 9.68 10.35 8.38
CA TRP A 41 11.11 10.08 8.26
C TRP A 41 11.61 10.01 6.80
N GLY A 42 11.17 10.97 5.97
CA GLY A 42 11.61 11.11 4.58
C GLY A 42 10.74 10.36 3.56
N LEU A 43 11.30 10.21 2.37
CA LEU A 43 10.64 9.60 1.21
C LEU A 43 11.17 8.17 1.04
N PRO A 44 10.44 7.13 1.48
CA PRO A 44 10.81 5.75 1.20
C PRO A 44 10.61 5.41 -0.28
N LEU A 45 11.58 4.70 -0.83
CA LEU A 45 11.39 3.87 -2.02
C LEU A 45 11.02 2.46 -1.54
N TYR A 46 10.10 1.79 -2.18
CA TYR A 46 9.71 0.43 -1.82
C TYR A 46 9.55 -0.47 -3.04
N ILE A 47 9.77 -1.75 -2.80
CA ILE A 47 9.47 -2.84 -3.71
C ILE A 47 8.96 -4.02 -2.87
N GLY A 48 7.91 -4.67 -3.33
CA GLY A 48 7.31 -5.80 -2.62
C GLY A 48 6.59 -6.76 -3.54
N MET A 49 6.25 -7.91 -3.00
CA MET A 49 5.50 -8.95 -3.69
C MET A 49 4.35 -9.43 -2.82
N ASP A 50 3.16 -9.53 -3.39
CA ASP A 50 1.98 -10.13 -2.78
C ASP A 50 1.62 -11.43 -3.49
N PHE A 51 1.12 -12.40 -2.74
CA PHE A 51 0.68 -13.71 -3.20
C PHE A 51 -0.77 -13.95 -2.79
N GLY A 52 -1.62 -14.29 -3.73
CA GLY A 52 -2.97 -14.74 -3.45
C GLY A 52 -2.97 -16.09 -2.75
N VAL A 53 -3.26 -16.12 -1.45
CA VAL A 53 -3.26 -17.35 -0.64
C VAL A 53 -4.64 -17.92 -0.44
N ALA A 54 -5.66 -17.05 -0.46
CA ALA A 54 -7.08 -17.41 -0.43
C ALA A 54 -7.88 -16.43 -1.27
N ARG A 55 -9.17 -16.66 -1.43
CA ARG A 55 -10.05 -15.89 -2.34
C ARG A 55 -9.98 -14.38 -2.15
N ASP A 56 -9.90 -13.89 -0.92
CA ASP A 56 -9.91 -12.46 -0.60
C ASP A 56 -8.71 -12.10 0.29
N ILE A 57 -7.67 -12.93 0.32
CA ILE A 57 -6.53 -12.77 1.22
C ILE A 57 -5.23 -12.89 0.44
N THR A 58 -4.37 -11.88 0.60
CA THR A 58 -2.99 -11.92 0.14
C THR A 58 -2.04 -11.89 1.33
N LEU A 59 -0.90 -12.56 1.16
CA LEU A 59 0.27 -12.43 2.01
C LEU A 59 1.42 -11.94 1.14
N GLY A 60 2.25 -11.07 1.69
CA GLY A 60 3.35 -10.50 0.94
C GLY A 60 4.53 -10.11 1.79
N PHE A 61 5.55 -9.61 1.10
CA PHE A 61 6.71 -9.00 1.72
C PHE A 61 7.11 -7.75 0.96
N GLU A 62 7.74 -6.81 1.66
CA GLU A 62 8.19 -5.54 1.12
C GLU A 62 9.57 -5.19 1.67
N GLY A 63 10.45 -4.75 0.78
CA GLY A 63 11.69 -4.07 1.11
C GLY A 63 11.53 -2.56 0.91
N SER A 64 12.07 -1.77 1.81
CA SER A 64 12.06 -0.31 1.70
C SER A 64 13.41 0.31 2.04
N PHE A 65 13.72 1.39 1.33
CA PHE A 65 14.90 2.21 1.54
C PHE A 65 14.51 3.67 1.67
N ARG A 66 15.04 4.36 2.65
CA ARG A 66 14.86 5.80 2.79
C ARG A 66 16.11 6.47 3.32
N SER A 67 16.31 7.71 2.90
CA SER A 67 17.34 8.60 3.42
C SER A 67 16.66 9.75 4.16
N TYR A 68 17.06 9.97 5.38
CA TYR A 68 16.52 11.00 6.26
C TYR A 68 17.61 11.98 6.67
N ASN A 69 17.34 13.27 6.46
CA ASN A 69 18.26 14.34 6.84
C ASN A 69 17.72 15.01 8.11
N GLU A 70 18.49 14.99 9.15
CA GLU A 70 18.17 15.63 10.42
C GLU A 70 19.20 16.71 10.74
N LYS A 71 18.71 17.83 11.30
CA LYS A 71 19.57 18.85 11.88
C LYS A 71 19.69 18.60 13.37
N TYR A 72 20.89 18.31 13.82
CA TYR A 72 21.20 18.21 15.25
C TYR A 72 22.26 19.24 15.61
N LEU A 73 21.93 20.15 16.54
CA LEU A 73 22.73 21.37 16.83
C LEU A 73 22.90 22.23 15.58
N ASN A 74 24.11 22.40 15.05
CA ASN A 74 24.38 23.16 13.83
C ASN A 74 24.75 22.30 12.62
N ASP A 75 24.80 20.98 12.78
CA ASP A 75 25.22 20.05 11.75
C ASP A 75 24.03 19.30 11.14
N ARG A 76 24.19 18.91 9.87
CA ARG A 76 23.22 18.08 9.15
C ARG A 76 23.74 16.64 9.09
N TYR A 77 22.97 15.74 9.68
CA TYR A 77 23.25 14.30 9.64
C TYR A 77 22.32 13.61 8.67
N ARG A 78 22.88 12.72 7.86
CA ARG A 78 22.12 11.91 6.91
C ARG A 78 22.05 10.48 7.42
N SER A 79 20.88 10.06 7.90
CA SER A 79 20.61 8.68 8.31
C SER A 79 19.99 7.89 7.17
N THR A 80 20.31 6.60 7.12
CA THR A 80 19.70 5.65 6.19
C THR A 80 18.86 4.67 6.97
N ILE A 81 17.66 4.36 6.45
CA ILE A 81 16.76 3.38 7.04
C ILE A 81 16.46 2.32 5.99
N LEU A 82 16.80 1.07 6.30
CA LEU A 82 16.43 -0.11 5.53
C LEU A 82 15.29 -0.82 6.25
N GLY A 83 14.23 -1.16 5.54
CA GLY A 83 13.10 -1.90 6.08
C GLY A 83 12.84 -3.18 5.31
N ILE A 84 12.51 -4.24 6.04
CA ILE A 84 11.93 -5.47 5.48
C ILE A 84 10.68 -5.77 6.29
N SER A 85 9.56 -5.98 5.63
CA SER A 85 8.28 -6.30 6.28
C SER A 85 7.52 -7.40 5.56
N GLY A 86 6.76 -8.16 6.33
CA GLY A 86 5.70 -9.02 5.84
C GLY A 86 4.35 -8.32 6.01
N ASN A 87 3.43 -8.55 5.09
CA ASN A 87 2.07 -8.01 5.14
C ASN A 87 1.03 -9.11 4.91
N GLY A 88 -0.16 -8.88 5.42
CA GLY A 88 -1.35 -9.69 5.12
C GLY A 88 -2.53 -8.75 4.90
N ASN A 89 -3.20 -8.89 3.75
CA ASN A 89 -4.29 -8.01 3.35
C ASN A 89 -5.56 -8.81 3.11
N TYR A 90 -6.69 -8.22 3.50
CA TYR A 90 -8.03 -8.63 3.12
C TYR A 90 -8.58 -7.69 2.05
N HIS A 91 -9.08 -8.24 0.96
CA HIS A 91 -9.61 -7.51 -0.19
C HIS A 91 -11.14 -7.46 -0.13
N PHE A 92 -11.70 -6.27 -0.27
CA PHE A 92 -13.13 -6.03 -0.10
C PHE A 92 -13.96 -6.17 -1.38
N ASN A 93 -13.33 -6.45 -2.52
CA ASN A 93 -13.97 -6.44 -3.83
C ASN A 93 -15.25 -7.26 -3.87
N ARG A 94 -15.19 -8.49 -3.40
CA ARG A 94 -16.35 -9.41 -3.41
C ARG A 94 -17.44 -9.00 -2.42
N VAL A 95 -17.06 -8.52 -1.24
CA VAL A 95 -18.03 -8.17 -0.17
C VAL A 95 -18.77 -6.88 -0.48
N LEU A 96 -18.11 -5.96 -1.17
CA LEU A 96 -18.65 -4.63 -1.52
C LEU A 96 -19.06 -4.53 -2.99
N ASP A 97 -18.99 -5.62 -3.74
CA ASP A 97 -19.34 -5.69 -5.17
C ASP A 97 -18.56 -4.65 -6.02
N ILE A 98 -17.27 -4.53 -5.73
CA ILE A 98 -16.38 -3.55 -6.37
C ILE A 98 -15.98 -4.08 -7.75
N PRO A 99 -16.02 -3.24 -8.80
CA PRO A 99 -15.57 -3.61 -10.13
C PRO A 99 -14.14 -4.15 -10.16
N SER A 100 -13.85 -5.10 -11.07
CA SER A 100 -12.56 -5.79 -11.18
C SER A 100 -11.36 -4.86 -11.49
N ASP A 101 -11.63 -3.69 -12.08
CA ASP A 101 -10.59 -2.67 -12.34
C ASP A 101 -10.09 -2.00 -11.05
N TRP A 102 -10.83 -2.14 -9.97
CA TRP A 102 -10.49 -1.60 -8.66
C TRP A 102 -10.18 -2.73 -7.68
N ASP A 103 -9.29 -2.47 -6.76
CA ASP A 103 -8.99 -3.35 -5.63
C ASP A 103 -8.83 -2.50 -4.37
N PHE A 104 -9.70 -2.70 -3.39
CA PHE A 104 -9.59 -2.05 -2.09
C PHE A 104 -9.31 -3.08 -1.01
N TYR A 105 -8.32 -2.79 -0.20
CA TYR A 105 -7.87 -3.71 0.85
C TYR A 105 -7.55 -3.00 2.15
N ALA A 106 -7.58 -3.77 3.23
CA ALA A 106 -7.00 -3.41 4.51
C ALA A 106 -6.15 -4.56 5.03
N GLY A 107 -5.11 -4.23 5.77
CA GLY A 107 -4.18 -5.26 6.23
C GLY A 107 -3.33 -4.85 7.41
N LEU A 108 -2.51 -5.81 7.79
CA LEU A 108 -1.51 -5.72 8.85
C LEU A 108 -0.14 -5.86 8.22
N ASN A 109 0.83 -5.18 8.79
CA ASN A 109 2.24 -5.41 8.49
C ASN A 109 3.06 -5.57 9.77
N ILE A 110 4.11 -6.38 9.67
CA ILE A 110 5.15 -6.53 10.67
C ILE A 110 6.49 -6.54 9.97
N GLY A 111 7.45 -5.78 10.48
CA GLY A 111 8.75 -5.66 9.83
C GLY A 111 9.86 -5.33 10.81
N PHE A 112 11.07 -5.38 10.28
CA PHE A 112 12.29 -4.92 10.94
C PHE A 112 12.86 -3.74 10.18
N TYR A 113 13.24 -2.70 10.92
CA TYR A 113 13.82 -1.47 10.38
C TYR A 113 15.20 -1.26 10.98
N ALA A 114 16.21 -1.26 10.09
CA ALA A 114 17.60 -1.01 10.45
C ALA A 114 17.94 0.45 10.20
N TRP A 115 18.36 1.14 11.26
CA TRP A 115 18.84 2.51 11.21
C TRP A 115 20.37 2.53 11.14
N SER A 116 20.90 3.30 10.22
CA SER A 116 22.34 3.61 10.13
C SER A 116 22.50 5.12 10.18
N SER A 117 23.14 5.60 11.23
CA SER A 117 23.48 7.01 11.43
C SER A 117 24.98 7.23 11.27
N PRO A 118 25.43 8.38 10.78
CA PRO A 118 26.86 8.66 10.64
C PRO A 118 27.53 8.84 12.01
N ASP A 119 28.85 8.72 12.01
CA ASP A 119 29.69 8.92 13.19
C ASP A 119 29.49 10.32 13.78
N GLY A 120 29.40 10.40 15.11
CA GLY A 120 29.20 11.65 15.83
C GLY A 120 27.74 12.08 16.04
N TYR A 121 26.77 11.30 15.53
CA TYR A 121 25.35 11.52 15.83
C TYR A 121 25.01 11.02 17.23
N LEU A 122 24.59 11.92 18.13
CA LEU A 122 24.24 11.63 19.52
C LEU A 122 22.72 11.37 19.73
N GLY A 123 21.95 11.35 18.64
CA GLY A 123 20.51 11.07 18.70
C GLY A 123 20.22 9.57 18.92
N ASN A 124 19.00 9.28 19.37
CA ASN A 124 18.60 7.93 19.78
C ASN A 124 17.71 7.28 18.73
N HIS A 125 18.30 6.82 17.63
CA HIS A 125 17.60 6.02 16.63
C HIS A 125 18.01 4.55 16.77
N ASN A 126 17.06 3.71 17.14
CA ASN A 126 17.29 2.28 17.34
C ASN A 126 16.62 1.47 16.24
N SER A 127 17.37 0.51 15.71
CA SER A 127 16.81 -0.55 14.86
C SER A 127 15.83 -1.40 15.66
N GLY A 128 14.74 -1.85 15.05
CA GLY A 128 13.77 -2.62 15.79
C GLY A 128 12.61 -3.15 14.96
N LEU A 129 11.75 -3.88 15.65
CA LEU A 129 10.50 -4.40 15.09
C LEU A 129 9.44 -3.30 15.02
N GLY A 130 8.73 -3.29 13.92
CA GLY A 130 7.58 -2.45 13.68
C GLY A 130 6.35 -3.25 13.30
N MET A 131 5.20 -2.77 13.76
CA MET A 131 3.90 -3.30 13.39
C MET A 131 2.99 -2.15 12.98
N GLY A 132 2.12 -2.39 12.02
CA GLY A 132 1.20 -1.37 11.55
C GLY A 132 -0.05 -1.94 10.91
N LEU A 133 -0.98 -1.03 10.71
CA LEU A 133 -2.20 -1.21 9.93
C LEU A 133 -2.05 -0.46 8.62
N GLN A 134 -2.66 -0.98 7.56
CA GLN A 134 -2.68 -0.33 6.25
C GLN A 134 -4.05 -0.46 5.60
N VAL A 135 -4.41 0.54 4.83
CA VAL A 135 -5.53 0.50 3.89
C VAL A 135 -5.04 1.01 2.55
N GLY A 136 -5.48 0.38 1.48
CA GLY A 136 -5.03 0.74 0.15
C GLY A 136 -6.08 0.52 -0.91
N GLY A 137 -5.81 1.14 -2.05
CA GLY A 137 -6.57 0.95 -3.27
C GLY A 137 -5.63 0.82 -4.45
N ARG A 138 -6.03 -0.02 -5.41
CA ARG A 138 -5.38 -0.18 -6.70
C ARG A 138 -6.39 0.08 -7.80
N TYR A 139 -5.93 0.66 -8.88
CA TYR A 139 -6.69 0.79 -10.11
C TYR A 139 -5.93 0.14 -11.24
N PHE A 140 -6.51 -0.88 -11.85
CA PHE A 140 -5.92 -1.63 -12.94
C PHE A 140 -6.31 -0.99 -14.28
N ILE A 141 -5.29 -0.59 -15.04
CA ILE A 141 -5.43 0.00 -16.37
C ILE A 141 -5.69 -1.10 -17.41
N ASN A 142 -5.20 -2.30 -17.13
CA ASN A 142 -5.45 -3.55 -17.85
C ASN A 142 -5.32 -4.73 -16.88
N ASP A 143 -5.52 -5.95 -17.37
CA ASP A 143 -5.57 -7.18 -16.54
C ASP A 143 -4.31 -7.42 -15.68
N ASN A 144 -3.20 -6.81 -16.00
CA ASN A 144 -1.93 -7.05 -15.32
C ASN A 144 -1.34 -5.81 -14.65
N PHE A 145 -1.55 -4.63 -15.22
CA PHE A 145 -0.88 -3.40 -14.80
C PHE A 145 -1.84 -2.40 -14.17
N GLY A 146 -1.45 -1.87 -13.02
CA GLY A 146 -2.22 -0.84 -12.31
C GLY A 146 -1.34 0.14 -11.56
N ILE A 147 -2.00 1.09 -10.93
CA ILE A 147 -1.43 2.04 -9.97
C ILE A 147 -1.95 1.70 -8.58
N ASN A 148 -1.16 1.97 -7.55
CA ASN A 148 -1.57 1.76 -6.17
C ASN A 148 -1.42 3.03 -5.32
N LEU A 149 -2.30 3.15 -4.35
CA LEU A 149 -2.23 4.13 -3.29
C LEU A 149 -2.51 3.40 -1.96
N GLU A 150 -1.64 3.59 -0.99
CA GLU A 150 -1.78 2.99 0.34
C GLU A 150 -1.50 4.05 1.41
N VAL A 151 -2.25 4.02 2.48
CA VAL A 151 -1.98 4.77 3.69
C VAL A 151 -1.93 3.82 4.87
N GLY A 152 -1.01 4.07 5.78
CA GLY A 152 -0.80 3.20 6.92
C GLY A 152 -0.28 3.95 8.14
N GLY A 153 -0.41 3.28 9.28
CA GLY A 153 0.08 3.79 10.55
C GLY A 153 0.49 2.67 11.48
N GLY A 154 1.48 2.95 12.28
CA GLY A 154 2.03 1.99 13.24
C GLY A 154 3.18 2.60 14.03
N ASN A 155 3.86 1.76 14.79
CA ASN A 155 4.99 2.22 15.63
C ASN A 155 6.29 2.42 14.84
N ALA A 156 6.40 1.89 13.61
CA ALA A 156 7.60 2.01 12.78
C ALA A 156 7.35 2.69 11.42
N PHE A 157 6.11 2.72 10.97
CA PHE A 157 5.74 3.37 9.73
C PHE A 157 4.39 4.06 9.87
N ALA A 158 4.36 5.33 9.56
CA ALA A 158 3.13 6.08 9.36
C ALA A 158 3.30 6.99 8.15
N GLY A 159 2.35 6.91 7.22
CA GLY A 159 2.41 7.71 6.00
C GLY A 159 1.62 7.12 4.85
N GLY A 160 1.92 7.59 3.67
CA GLY A 160 1.32 7.12 2.42
C GLY A 160 2.34 6.55 1.46
N LYS A 161 1.89 5.68 0.56
CA LYS A 161 2.67 5.13 -0.56
C LYS A 161 1.88 5.30 -1.85
N PHE A 162 2.58 5.62 -2.92
CA PHE A 162 2.05 5.65 -4.27
C PHE A 162 3.00 4.88 -5.19
N GLY A 163 2.46 4.08 -6.09
CA GLY A 163 3.29 3.29 -6.96
C GLY A 163 2.53 2.59 -8.09
N ILE A 164 3.19 1.62 -8.64
CA ILE A 164 2.67 0.74 -9.69
C ILE A 164 2.55 -0.68 -9.16
N THR A 165 1.66 -1.42 -9.78
CA THR A 165 1.43 -2.83 -9.49
C THR A 165 1.40 -3.63 -10.79
N TYR A 166 1.93 -4.86 -10.75
CA TYR A 166 1.92 -5.77 -11.90
C TYR A 166 1.61 -7.19 -11.45
N ILE A 167 0.59 -7.80 -12.05
CA ILE A 167 0.14 -9.17 -11.77
C ILE A 167 0.73 -10.15 -12.79
N PHE A 168 1.24 -11.29 -12.29
CA PHE A 168 1.81 -12.38 -13.11
C PHE A 168 0.83 -13.54 -13.26
#